data_9c376fcb81d4982d64ee1f2354337454
#
_entry.id   9c376fcb81d4982d64ee1f2354337454
#
_cell.length_a   1.000
_cell.length_b   1.000
_cell.length_c   1.000
_cell.angle_alpha   90.00
_cell.angle_beta   90.00
_cell.angle_gamma   90.00
#
_symmetry.space_group_name_H-M   'P 1'
#
loop_
_entity.id
_entity.type
_entity.pdbx_description
1 polymer ?
#
loop_
_entity_poly.entity_id
_entity_poly.type
_entity_poly.pdbx_seq_one_letter_code
_entity_poly.pdbx_strand_id
1 'polypeptide(L)'
;MIMENKIRKCLPQEVDRIAPLFADWEETMIWSCLQGVMGDIYVPDGKYLVSAAAQLNDFCFLTGEPCADMVTFDYGRDFLIMVPQNESWAELIEEVLGDKAARRMRYAIKKEPNCFDACKLSALVNMLPKQYEIHRINRTLYEQCLENAWSSDLVSGYPAYEDFERLGIGFVITENGKIVSGASSYSRYNEGIEIEIDTKEEYRRNGLAASAASALILECLNCGLYPSWDAHNKASVALAEKLGYSFSHEYLVYEVKNNLADLLTTP
;
A
#
# COMPACT_ATOMS: atom_id res chain seq x y z
N MET A 1 -13.88 33.14 -13.62
CA MET A 1 -14.82 32.09 -13.18
C MET A 1 -14.09 30.79 -13.41
N ILE A 2 -13.36 30.31 -12.40
CA ILE A 2 -12.71 29.00 -12.42
C ILE A 2 -13.86 28.01 -12.37
N MET A 3 -14.05 27.21 -13.43
CA MET A 3 -15.02 26.12 -13.37
C MET A 3 -14.42 25.06 -12.45
N GLU A 4 -15.02 24.85 -11.27
CA GLU A 4 -14.69 23.71 -10.43
C GLU A 4 -14.94 22.44 -11.23
N ASN A 5 -13.86 21.68 -11.49
CA ASN A 5 -13.98 20.38 -12.12
C ASN A 5 -14.48 19.38 -11.08
N LYS A 6 -15.70 18.96 -11.20
CA LYS A 6 -16.24 17.92 -10.32
C LYS A 6 -15.45 16.63 -10.50
N ILE A 7 -14.80 16.15 -9.45
CA ILE A 7 -14.09 14.85 -9.47
C ILE A 7 -15.11 13.72 -9.27
N ARG A 8 -14.95 12.66 -10.04
CA ARG A 8 -15.80 11.46 -9.98
C ARG A 8 -14.99 10.17 -10.15
N LYS A 9 -15.56 9.07 -9.76
CA LYS A 9 -14.99 7.75 -10.10
C LYS A 9 -15.02 7.54 -11.63
N CYS A 10 -13.95 6.96 -12.14
CA CYS A 10 -13.83 6.53 -13.53
C CYS A 10 -14.82 5.39 -13.79
N LEU A 11 -15.51 5.44 -14.92
CA LEU A 11 -16.39 4.34 -15.31
C LEU A 11 -15.58 3.19 -15.93
N PRO A 12 -16.01 1.92 -15.78
CA PRO A 12 -15.26 0.78 -16.32
C PRO A 12 -14.91 0.90 -17.81
N GLN A 13 -15.80 1.47 -18.62
CA GLN A 13 -15.58 1.68 -20.06
C GLN A 13 -14.61 2.82 -20.38
N GLU A 14 -14.18 3.61 -19.41
CA GLU A 14 -13.21 4.71 -19.56
C GLU A 14 -11.79 4.28 -19.20
N VAL A 15 -11.62 3.14 -18.50
CA VAL A 15 -10.32 2.68 -17.97
C VAL A 15 -9.28 2.56 -19.06
N ASP A 16 -9.60 2.00 -20.22
CA ASP A 16 -8.67 1.87 -21.36
C ASP A 16 -8.16 3.22 -21.89
N ARG A 17 -8.92 4.31 -21.69
CA ARG A 17 -8.52 5.66 -22.07
C ARG A 17 -7.63 6.33 -21.03
N ILE A 18 -7.72 5.90 -19.77
CA ILE A 18 -6.97 6.42 -18.63
C ILE A 18 -5.67 5.66 -18.41
N ALA A 19 -5.66 4.35 -18.63
CA ALA A 19 -4.50 3.49 -18.40
C ALA A 19 -3.19 4.04 -19.02
N PRO A 20 -3.18 4.65 -20.24
CA PRO A 20 -1.96 5.24 -20.80
C PRO A 20 -1.35 6.37 -19.96
N LEU A 21 -2.12 7.07 -19.11
CA LEU A 21 -1.57 8.09 -18.21
C LEU A 21 -0.65 7.51 -17.14
N PHE A 22 -0.82 6.22 -16.82
CA PHE A 22 -0.03 5.47 -15.84
C PHE A 22 1.03 4.56 -16.48
N ALA A 23 1.24 4.59 -17.80
CA ALA A 23 1.99 3.57 -18.56
C ALA A 23 3.44 3.36 -18.08
N ASP A 24 4.11 4.42 -17.61
CA ASP A 24 5.51 4.38 -17.18
C ASP A 24 5.66 4.21 -15.65
N TRP A 25 4.59 3.81 -14.97
CA TRP A 25 4.56 3.73 -13.51
C TRP A 25 4.35 2.29 -13.03
N GLU A 26 5.40 1.70 -12.48
CA GLU A 26 5.42 0.29 -12.05
C GLU A 26 4.90 0.08 -10.63
N GLU A 27 3.85 0.81 -10.20
CA GLU A 27 3.24 0.65 -8.88
C GLU A 27 2.05 -0.32 -8.92
N THR A 28 2.13 -1.40 -8.15
CA THR A 28 1.13 -2.49 -8.17
C THR A 28 -0.24 -2.06 -7.65
N MET A 29 -0.29 -1.04 -6.80
CA MET A 29 -1.53 -0.43 -6.33
C MET A 29 -2.27 0.26 -7.48
N ILE A 30 -1.56 0.90 -8.42
CA ILE A 30 -2.14 1.44 -9.66
C ILE A 30 -2.71 0.30 -10.51
N TRP A 31 -1.95 -0.80 -10.67
CA TRP A 31 -2.42 -1.97 -11.43
C TRP A 31 -3.69 -2.55 -10.81
N SER A 32 -3.76 -2.65 -9.49
CA SER A 32 -4.96 -3.10 -8.77
C SER A 32 -6.20 -2.24 -9.12
N CYS A 33 -6.06 -0.91 -9.09
CA CYS A 33 -7.13 0.02 -9.43
C CYS A 33 -7.55 -0.12 -10.91
N LEU A 34 -6.59 -0.18 -11.84
CA LEU A 34 -6.85 -0.33 -13.27
C LEU A 34 -7.51 -1.68 -13.61
N GLN A 35 -7.14 -2.74 -12.90
CA GLN A 35 -7.71 -4.08 -13.05
C GLN A 35 -9.07 -4.23 -12.36
N GLY A 36 -9.48 -3.24 -11.55
CA GLY A 36 -10.73 -3.30 -10.77
C GLY A 36 -10.73 -4.37 -9.68
N VAL A 37 -9.54 -4.72 -9.16
CA VAL A 37 -9.40 -5.71 -8.06
C VAL A 37 -9.61 -5.05 -6.71
N MET A 38 -8.87 -3.96 -6.43
CA MET A 38 -9.02 -3.13 -5.24
C MET A 38 -8.75 -1.68 -5.60
N GLY A 39 -9.33 -0.75 -4.82
CA GLY A 39 -9.19 0.69 -5.06
C GLY A 39 -10.06 1.19 -6.20
N ASP A 40 -9.90 2.47 -6.50
CA ASP A 40 -10.70 3.19 -7.50
C ASP A 40 -9.81 4.12 -8.33
N ILE A 41 -10.24 4.38 -9.57
CA ILE A 41 -9.68 5.45 -10.40
C ILE A 41 -10.64 6.64 -10.32
N TYR A 42 -10.10 7.84 -10.10
CA TYR A 42 -10.83 9.10 -10.11
C TYR A 42 -10.36 9.97 -11.28
N VAL A 43 -11.29 10.73 -11.85
CA VAL A 43 -11.06 11.61 -12.99
C VAL A 43 -11.87 12.91 -12.82
N PRO A 44 -11.41 14.05 -13.36
CA PRO A 44 -12.23 15.22 -13.51
C PRO A 44 -13.42 14.95 -14.43
N ASP A 45 -14.59 15.52 -14.10
CA ASP A 45 -15.77 15.43 -14.96
C ASP A 45 -15.55 16.29 -16.22
N GLY A 46 -15.62 15.66 -17.39
CA GLY A 46 -15.37 16.35 -18.64
C GLY A 46 -15.22 15.41 -19.84
N LYS A 47 -15.13 16.02 -21.03
CA LYS A 47 -14.97 15.27 -22.28
C LYS A 47 -13.57 14.71 -22.47
N TYR A 48 -12.55 15.41 -21.95
CA TYR A 48 -11.15 15.05 -22.09
C TYR A 48 -10.63 14.57 -20.73
N LEU A 49 -10.18 13.33 -20.70
CA LEU A 49 -9.63 12.69 -19.51
C LEU A 49 -8.09 12.81 -19.59
N VAL A 50 -7.57 13.96 -19.14
CA VAL A 50 -6.14 14.31 -19.22
C VAL A 50 -5.44 14.18 -17.87
N SER A 51 -6.21 13.97 -16.80
CA SER A 51 -5.73 13.79 -15.43
C SER A 51 -6.45 12.62 -14.80
N ALA A 52 -5.78 11.89 -13.91
CA ALA A 52 -6.37 10.81 -13.15
C ALA A 52 -5.70 10.65 -11.79
N ALA A 53 -6.41 10.01 -10.85
CA ALA A 53 -5.86 9.53 -9.59
C ALA A 53 -6.22 8.05 -9.41
N ALA A 54 -5.22 7.22 -9.09
CA ALA A 54 -5.45 5.86 -8.60
C ALA A 54 -5.40 5.90 -7.07
N GLN A 55 -6.51 5.60 -6.40
CA GLN A 55 -6.63 5.63 -4.95
C GLN A 55 -6.88 4.22 -4.42
N LEU A 56 -5.98 3.74 -3.56
CA LEU A 56 -6.09 2.45 -2.90
C LEU A 56 -5.60 2.58 -1.44
N ASN A 57 -6.45 2.22 -0.49
CA ASN A 57 -6.21 2.41 0.93
C ASN A 57 -5.77 3.86 1.22
N ASP A 58 -4.55 4.08 1.73
CA ASP A 58 -4.03 5.40 2.03
C ASP A 58 -3.29 6.04 0.85
N PHE A 59 -3.00 5.30 -0.21
CA PHE A 59 -2.27 5.81 -1.37
C PHE A 59 -3.18 6.46 -2.41
N CYS A 60 -2.71 7.60 -2.94
CA CYS A 60 -3.34 8.33 -4.03
C CYS A 60 -2.27 8.75 -5.05
N PHE A 61 -2.21 8.07 -6.18
CA PHE A 61 -1.25 8.30 -7.28
C PHE A 61 -1.84 9.26 -8.29
N LEU A 62 -1.26 10.46 -8.40
CA LEU A 62 -1.74 11.56 -9.25
C LEU A 62 -0.97 11.60 -10.56
N THR A 63 -1.67 11.57 -11.70
CA THR A 63 -1.08 11.48 -13.05
C THR A 63 -1.73 12.42 -14.06
N GLY A 64 -1.03 12.65 -15.17
CA GLY A 64 -1.48 13.50 -16.28
C GLY A 64 -1.28 14.99 -15.99
N GLU A 65 -2.19 15.83 -16.45
CA GLU A 65 -2.14 17.29 -16.23
C GLU A 65 -2.48 17.63 -14.78
N PRO A 66 -1.66 18.43 -14.07
CA PRO A 66 -1.95 18.84 -12.69
C PRO A 66 -3.31 19.54 -12.56
N CYS A 67 -4.10 19.09 -11.55
CA CYS A 67 -5.47 19.55 -11.30
C CYS A 67 -5.68 19.78 -9.80
N ALA A 68 -5.88 21.03 -9.40
CA ALA A 68 -6.04 21.42 -7.99
C ALA A 68 -7.27 20.76 -7.33
N ASP A 69 -8.36 20.59 -8.09
CA ASP A 69 -9.57 19.93 -7.57
C ASP A 69 -9.30 18.46 -7.19
N MET A 70 -8.34 17.78 -7.84
CA MET A 70 -7.93 16.42 -7.46
C MET A 70 -7.08 16.40 -6.19
N VAL A 71 -6.29 17.44 -5.95
CA VAL A 71 -5.48 17.56 -4.72
C VAL A 71 -6.35 17.81 -3.50
N THR A 72 -7.46 18.54 -3.67
CA THR A 72 -8.39 18.89 -2.59
C THR A 72 -9.58 17.95 -2.48
N PHE A 73 -9.73 16.99 -3.38
CA PHE A 73 -10.86 16.07 -3.39
C PHE A 73 -10.87 15.17 -2.15
N ASP A 74 -12.05 14.98 -1.58
CA ASP A 74 -12.26 14.06 -0.47
C ASP A 74 -12.36 12.62 -0.99
N TYR A 75 -11.26 11.88 -0.88
CA TYR A 75 -11.19 10.45 -1.21
C TYR A 75 -11.79 9.55 -0.11
N GLY A 76 -12.40 10.11 0.93
CA GLY A 76 -13.00 9.38 2.04
C GLY A 76 -11.95 8.75 2.99
N ARG A 77 -10.81 9.42 3.15
CA ARG A 77 -9.71 8.99 4.03
C ARG A 77 -9.23 10.13 4.91
N ASP A 78 -9.02 9.83 6.20
CA ASP A 78 -8.47 10.80 7.17
C ASP A 78 -6.96 11.02 6.98
N PHE A 79 -6.29 10.08 6.35
CA PHE A 79 -4.87 10.12 6.00
C PHE A 79 -4.66 9.66 4.56
N LEU A 80 -3.83 10.39 3.82
CA LEU A 80 -3.44 10.06 2.46
C LEU A 80 -1.93 10.16 2.27
N ILE A 81 -1.39 9.28 1.45
CA ILE A 81 -0.05 9.34 0.87
C ILE A 81 -0.23 9.71 -0.59
N MET A 82 -0.14 11.01 -0.90
CA MET A 82 -0.22 11.49 -2.27
C MET A 82 1.11 11.28 -2.98
N VAL A 83 1.07 10.62 -4.12
CA VAL A 83 2.25 10.29 -4.93
C VAL A 83 2.16 11.06 -6.25
N PRO A 84 2.97 12.13 -6.43
CA PRO A 84 2.98 12.89 -7.66
C PRO A 84 3.74 12.12 -8.77
N GLN A 85 3.19 12.06 -9.98
CA GLN A 85 3.89 11.46 -11.12
C GLN A 85 5.15 12.25 -11.50
N ASN A 86 5.13 13.56 -11.35
CA ASN A 86 6.18 14.47 -11.77
C ASN A 86 6.25 15.73 -10.90
N GLU A 87 7.25 16.58 -11.17
CA GLU A 87 7.50 17.80 -10.42
C GLU A 87 6.33 18.79 -10.43
N SER A 88 5.63 18.91 -11.56
CA SER A 88 4.47 19.82 -11.66
C SER A 88 3.31 19.40 -10.73
N TRP A 89 3.09 18.11 -10.52
CA TRP A 89 2.17 17.62 -9.50
C TRP A 89 2.68 17.88 -8.09
N ALA A 90 3.99 17.72 -7.85
CA ALA A 90 4.61 18.00 -6.57
C ALA A 90 4.46 19.48 -6.18
N GLU A 91 4.78 20.39 -7.12
CA GLU A 91 4.61 21.84 -6.94
C GLU A 91 3.16 22.21 -6.63
N LEU A 92 2.19 21.62 -7.37
CA LEU A 92 0.77 21.90 -7.14
C LEU A 92 0.30 21.40 -5.76
N ILE A 93 0.75 20.22 -5.30
CA ILE A 93 0.44 19.71 -3.96
C ILE A 93 0.95 20.68 -2.89
N GLU A 94 2.20 21.15 -3.03
CA GLU A 94 2.81 22.11 -2.10
C GLU A 94 2.08 23.47 -2.12
N GLU A 95 1.72 23.97 -3.31
CA GLU A 95 0.98 25.22 -3.46
C GLU A 95 -0.42 25.15 -2.81
N VAL A 96 -1.14 24.04 -3.05
CA VAL A 96 -2.56 23.92 -2.62
C VAL A 96 -2.67 23.56 -1.15
N LEU A 97 -1.83 22.66 -0.65
CA LEU A 97 -1.95 22.11 0.71
C LEU A 97 -0.99 22.78 1.72
N GLY A 98 0.11 23.40 1.26
CA GLY A 98 1.08 24.05 2.12
C GLY A 98 1.56 23.13 3.26
N ASP A 99 1.50 23.62 4.49
CA ASP A 99 1.95 22.87 5.69
C ASP A 99 1.13 21.61 6.01
N LYS A 100 -0.01 21.39 5.33
CA LYS A 100 -0.82 20.16 5.50
C LYS A 100 -0.22 18.96 4.77
N ALA A 101 0.69 19.18 3.81
CA ALA A 101 1.37 18.15 3.04
C ALA A 101 2.81 17.94 3.54
N ALA A 102 3.04 16.93 4.35
CA ALA A 102 4.37 16.62 4.84
C ALA A 102 5.16 15.81 3.80
N ARG A 103 6.19 16.45 3.23
CA ARG A 103 7.08 15.83 2.25
C ARG A 103 7.87 14.66 2.86
N ARG A 104 7.88 13.50 2.19
CA ARG A 104 8.58 12.28 2.61
C ARG A 104 9.22 11.58 1.42
N MET A 105 10.18 10.70 1.70
CA MET A 105 10.77 9.81 0.70
C MET A 105 10.36 8.37 1.00
N ARG A 106 9.94 7.65 -0.03
CA ARG A 106 9.73 6.20 -0.02
C ARG A 106 10.73 5.51 -0.95
N TYR A 107 10.76 4.19 -0.92
CA TYR A 107 11.82 3.40 -1.52
C TYR A 107 11.20 2.28 -2.35
N ALA A 108 11.20 2.46 -3.66
CA ALA A 108 10.71 1.46 -4.60
C ALA A 108 11.63 0.24 -4.63
N ILE A 109 11.04 -0.94 -4.64
CA ILE A 109 11.73 -2.22 -4.74
C ILE A 109 11.47 -2.82 -6.12
N LYS A 110 12.51 -3.36 -6.76
CA LYS A 110 12.40 -3.96 -8.10
C LYS A 110 11.49 -5.19 -8.09
N LYS A 111 10.71 -5.33 -9.14
CA LYS A 111 9.86 -6.50 -9.40
C LYS A 111 10.59 -7.46 -10.33
N GLU A 112 11.47 -8.30 -9.76
CA GLU A 112 12.32 -9.21 -10.50
C GLU A 112 11.77 -10.64 -10.42
N PRO A 113 11.48 -11.31 -11.55
CA PRO A 113 11.04 -12.69 -11.52
C PRO A 113 12.19 -13.60 -11.02
N ASN A 114 11.84 -14.64 -10.26
CA ASN A 114 12.78 -15.65 -9.76
C ASN A 114 13.88 -15.12 -8.82
N CYS A 115 13.70 -13.99 -8.16
CA CYS A 115 14.68 -13.42 -7.22
C CYS A 115 14.69 -14.15 -5.86
N PHE A 116 13.72 -15.00 -5.58
CA PHE A 116 13.53 -15.63 -4.27
C PHE A 116 14.19 -17.01 -4.20
N ASP A 117 15.00 -17.22 -3.16
CA ASP A 117 15.53 -18.55 -2.77
C ASP A 117 14.58 -19.19 -1.73
N ALA A 118 13.77 -20.14 -2.19
CA ALA A 118 12.79 -20.82 -1.33
C ALA A 118 13.46 -21.60 -0.19
N CYS A 119 14.69 -22.11 -0.35
CA CYS A 119 15.43 -22.79 0.71
C CYS A 119 15.85 -21.79 1.79
N LYS A 120 16.35 -20.62 1.40
CA LYS A 120 16.72 -19.53 2.31
C LYS A 120 15.49 -19.02 3.08
N LEU A 121 14.37 -18.79 2.39
CA LEU A 121 13.12 -18.35 3.03
C LEU A 121 12.60 -19.41 4.02
N SER A 122 12.57 -20.68 3.63
CA SER A 122 12.17 -21.78 4.53
C SER A 122 13.08 -21.88 5.76
N ALA A 123 14.39 -21.66 5.60
CA ALA A 123 15.31 -21.62 6.72
C ALA A 123 14.98 -20.48 7.70
N LEU A 124 14.63 -19.29 7.20
CA LEU A 124 14.22 -18.15 8.06
C LEU A 124 12.94 -18.45 8.85
N VAL A 125 11.97 -19.14 8.26
CA VAL A 125 10.75 -19.59 8.97
C VAL A 125 11.14 -20.62 10.06
N ASN A 126 11.97 -21.60 9.74
CA ASN A 126 12.37 -22.67 10.65
C ASN A 126 13.29 -22.20 11.80
N MET A 127 13.96 -21.07 11.64
CA MET A 127 14.79 -20.45 12.69
C MET A 127 13.98 -19.69 13.75
N LEU A 128 12.64 -19.63 13.61
CA LEU A 128 11.78 -18.98 14.61
C LEU A 128 11.95 -19.65 15.98
N PRO A 129 12.30 -18.89 17.07
CA PRO A 129 12.44 -19.46 18.40
C PRO A 129 11.16 -20.13 18.89
N LYS A 130 11.30 -21.20 19.67
CA LYS A 130 10.19 -22.08 20.11
C LYS A 130 9.07 -21.42 20.91
N GLN A 131 9.30 -20.26 21.50
CA GLN A 131 8.28 -19.49 22.21
C GLN A 131 7.29 -18.79 21.25
N TYR A 132 7.63 -18.70 19.97
CA TYR A 132 6.80 -18.10 18.94
C TYR A 132 6.15 -19.16 18.06
N GLU A 133 4.93 -18.88 17.65
CA GLU A 133 4.19 -19.70 16.70
C GLU A 133 3.81 -18.83 15.49
N ILE A 134 3.89 -19.39 14.27
CA ILE A 134 3.46 -18.71 13.05
C ILE A 134 2.13 -19.30 12.59
N HIS A 135 1.18 -18.42 12.27
CA HIS A 135 -0.17 -18.81 11.86
C HIS A 135 -0.59 -18.02 10.63
N ARG A 136 -1.29 -18.69 9.70
CA ARG A 136 -2.01 -17.99 8.64
C ARG A 136 -3.17 -17.21 9.27
N ILE A 137 -3.40 -15.97 8.83
CA ILE A 137 -4.49 -15.13 9.32
C ILE A 137 -5.83 -15.78 8.95
N ASN A 138 -6.60 -16.13 9.96
CA ASN A 138 -7.99 -16.56 9.89
C ASN A 138 -8.89 -15.47 10.50
N ARG A 139 -10.20 -15.69 10.57
CA ARG A 139 -11.16 -14.72 11.12
C ARG A 139 -10.78 -14.23 12.54
N THR A 140 -10.44 -15.14 13.43
CA THR A 140 -10.06 -14.78 14.80
C THR A 140 -8.81 -13.91 14.84
N LEU A 141 -7.80 -14.24 14.04
CA LEU A 141 -6.56 -13.47 13.96
C LEU A 141 -6.75 -12.14 13.21
N TYR A 142 -7.63 -12.11 12.21
CA TYR A 142 -8.04 -10.88 11.54
C TYR A 142 -8.67 -9.89 12.54
N GLU A 143 -9.65 -10.35 13.33
CA GLU A 143 -10.29 -9.55 14.38
C GLU A 143 -9.26 -9.10 15.42
N GLN A 144 -8.34 -9.98 15.84
CA GLN A 144 -7.28 -9.65 16.77
C GLN A 144 -6.29 -8.61 16.21
N CYS A 145 -5.99 -8.64 14.91
CA CYS A 145 -5.18 -7.59 14.25
C CYS A 145 -5.82 -6.21 14.40
N LEU A 146 -7.14 -6.11 14.27
CA LEU A 146 -7.88 -4.84 14.36
C LEU A 146 -7.96 -4.27 15.78
N GLU A 147 -7.70 -5.07 16.82
CA GLU A 147 -7.75 -4.60 18.21
C GLU A 147 -6.65 -3.59 18.58
N ASN A 148 -5.56 -3.56 17.81
CA ASN A 148 -4.38 -2.74 18.12
C ASN A 148 -3.93 -1.91 16.92
N ALA A 149 -3.69 -0.63 17.14
CA ALA A 149 -3.26 0.30 16.06
C ALA A 149 -1.98 -0.16 15.34
N TRP A 150 -1.03 -0.84 16.04
CA TRP A 150 0.21 -1.30 15.43
C TRP A 150 0.04 -2.51 14.49
N SER A 151 -1.03 -3.29 14.64
CA SER A 151 -1.31 -4.49 13.82
C SER A 151 -2.51 -4.33 12.88
N SER A 152 -3.27 -3.25 13.02
CA SER A 152 -4.46 -3.01 12.21
C SER A 152 -4.13 -2.97 10.72
N ASP A 153 -2.99 -2.38 10.35
CA ASP A 153 -2.60 -2.20 8.95
C ASP A 153 -2.32 -3.53 8.22
N LEU A 154 -2.05 -4.61 8.98
CA LEU A 154 -1.97 -5.95 8.42
C LEU A 154 -3.26 -6.40 7.72
N VAL A 155 -4.43 -5.83 8.07
CA VAL A 155 -5.73 -6.29 7.55
C VAL A 155 -6.68 -5.14 7.20
N SER A 156 -6.43 -3.90 7.62
CA SER A 156 -7.35 -2.75 7.48
C SER A 156 -7.62 -2.33 6.03
N GLY A 157 -6.79 -2.76 5.09
CA GLY A 157 -7.03 -2.59 3.66
C GLY A 157 -8.27 -3.34 3.13
N TYR A 158 -8.84 -4.25 3.94
CA TYR A 158 -10.00 -5.06 3.60
C TYR A 158 -11.16 -4.69 4.52
N PRO A 159 -12.31 -4.22 4.00
CA PRO A 159 -13.43 -3.74 4.82
C PRO A 159 -14.03 -4.78 5.76
N ALA A 160 -13.95 -6.07 5.39
CA ALA A 160 -14.44 -7.20 6.16
C ALA A 160 -13.52 -8.42 6.00
N TYR A 161 -13.65 -9.38 6.94
CA TYR A 161 -12.89 -10.64 6.86
C TYR A 161 -13.16 -11.40 5.56
N GLU A 162 -14.38 -11.37 5.06
CA GLU A 162 -14.79 -12.03 3.80
C GLU A 162 -14.00 -11.48 2.60
N ASP A 163 -13.70 -10.19 2.59
CA ASP A 163 -12.84 -9.58 1.56
C ASP A 163 -11.39 -10.01 1.73
N PHE A 164 -10.88 -10.06 2.98
CA PHE A 164 -9.55 -10.57 3.28
C PHE A 164 -9.44 -12.07 2.94
N GLU A 165 -10.44 -12.89 3.26
CA GLU A 165 -10.46 -14.33 2.93
C GLU A 165 -10.42 -14.57 1.42
N ARG A 166 -11.07 -13.71 0.64
CA ARG A 166 -11.17 -13.80 -0.82
C ARG A 166 -9.92 -13.27 -1.54
N LEU A 167 -9.36 -12.17 -1.09
CA LEU A 167 -8.29 -11.43 -1.79
C LEU A 167 -6.98 -11.40 -1.02
N GLY A 168 -7.03 -11.48 0.30
CA GLY A 168 -5.88 -11.32 1.17
C GLY A 168 -5.11 -12.61 1.41
N ILE A 169 -3.86 -12.45 1.79
CA ILE A 169 -2.98 -13.50 2.31
C ILE A 169 -2.18 -12.88 3.44
N GLY A 170 -2.03 -13.57 4.57
CA GLY A 170 -1.22 -13.05 5.66
C GLY A 170 -0.84 -14.12 6.67
N PHE A 171 0.25 -13.85 7.36
CA PHE A 171 0.79 -14.64 8.46
C PHE A 171 1.10 -13.74 9.64
N VAL A 172 0.76 -14.19 10.83
CA VAL A 172 1.14 -13.55 12.07
C VAL A 172 2.01 -14.47 12.91
N ILE A 173 2.87 -13.88 13.71
CA ILE A 173 3.64 -14.56 14.72
C ILE A 173 3.03 -14.22 16.08
N THR A 174 2.77 -15.25 16.87
CA THR A 174 2.21 -15.10 18.21
C THR A 174 3.20 -15.58 19.29
N GLU A 175 3.11 -14.96 20.46
CA GLU A 175 3.71 -15.42 21.71
C GLU A 175 2.61 -15.52 22.77
N ASN A 176 2.44 -16.71 23.37
CA ASN A 176 1.35 -16.97 24.32
C ASN A 176 -0.05 -16.59 23.78
N GLY A 177 -0.31 -16.85 22.49
CA GLY A 177 -1.57 -16.57 21.83
C GLY A 177 -1.81 -15.09 21.46
N LYS A 178 -0.84 -14.18 21.69
CA LYS A 178 -0.94 -12.77 21.34
C LYS A 178 -0.09 -12.47 20.11
N ILE A 179 -0.63 -11.72 19.15
CA ILE A 179 0.11 -11.28 17.96
C ILE A 179 1.24 -10.35 18.39
N VAL A 180 2.45 -10.61 17.88
CA VAL A 180 3.66 -9.82 18.15
C VAL A 180 4.36 -9.34 16.87
N SER A 181 4.09 -9.98 15.73
CA SER A 181 4.57 -9.57 14.41
C SER A 181 3.67 -10.16 13.34
N GLY A 182 3.67 -9.59 12.15
CA GLY A 182 2.94 -10.13 11.00
C GLY A 182 3.45 -9.61 9.67
N ALA A 183 3.09 -10.33 8.63
CA ALA A 183 3.24 -9.93 7.24
C ALA A 183 1.98 -10.35 6.48
N SER A 184 1.40 -9.45 5.69
CA SER A 184 0.17 -9.68 4.96
C SER A 184 0.14 -8.94 3.63
N SER A 185 -0.90 -9.14 2.84
CA SER A 185 -1.19 -8.34 1.66
C SER A 185 -1.83 -7.01 2.08
N TYR A 186 -1.15 -5.89 1.82
CA TYR A 186 -1.72 -4.54 1.88
C TYR A 186 -2.77 -4.35 0.79
N SER A 187 -2.48 -4.88 -0.39
CA SER A 187 -3.41 -4.89 -1.52
C SER A 187 -3.20 -6.13 -2.40
N ARG A 188 -4.16 -6.37 -3.27
CA ARG A 188 -4.17 -7.44 -4.26
C ARG A 188 -4.31 -6.87 -5.66
N TYR A 189 -3.55 -7.41 -6.62
CA TYR A 189 -3.75 -7.26 -8.06
C TYR A 189 -3.75 -8.65 -8.72
N ASN A 190 -4.06 -8.77 -10.00
CA ASN A 190 -4.25 -10.09 -10.62
C ASN A 190 -3.03 -11.00 -10.48
N GLU A 191 -1.82 -10.45 -10.66
CA GLU A 191 -0.55 -11.21 -10.70
C GLU A 191 0.13 -11.30 -9.34
N GLY A 192 -0.39 -10.59 -8.29
CA GLY A 192 0.32 -10.56 -7.01
C GLY A 192 -0.35 -9.76 -5.91
N ILE A 193 0.47 -9.42 -4.92
CA ILE A 193 0.08 -8.61 -3.76
C ILE A 193 1.10 -7.49 -3.56
N GLU A 194 0.71 -6.43 -2.86
CA GLU A 194 1.63 -5.53 -2.17
C GLU A 194 1.75 -5.96 -0.72
N ILE A 195 2.96 -5.99 -0.15
CA ILE A 195 3.19 -6.51 1.21
C ILE A 195 3.04 -5.40 2.25
N GLU A 196 2.39 -5.74 3.38
CA GLU A 196 2.44 -5.00 4.64
C GLU A 196 3.16 -5.83 5.70
N ILE A 197 4.00 -5.18 6.53
CA ILE A 197 4.74 -5.85 7.61
C ILE A 197 4.81 -4.96 8.83
N ASP A 198 4.33 -5.51 9.95
CA ASP A 198 4.45 -4.86 11.23
C ASP A 198 5.00 -5.78 12.32
N THR A 199 5.72 -5.17 13.25
CA THR A 199 6.22 -5.84 14.45
C THR A 199 6.06 -4.91 15.65
N LYS A 200 5.41 -5.41 16.67
CA LYS A 200 5.24 -4.70 17.93
C LYS A 200 6.59 -4.23 18.48
N GLU A 201 6.69 -3.00 18.94
CA GLU A 201 7.94 -2.30 19.19
C GLU A 201 8.91 -3.08 20.09
N GLU A 202 8.43 -3.64 21.19
CA GLU A 202 9.23 -4.42 22.14
C GLU A 202 9.74 -5.76 21.58
N TYR A 203 9.20 -6.21 20.42
CA TYR A 203 9.60 -7.46 19.73
C TYR A 203 10.47 -7.22 18.49
N ARG A 204 10.78 -5.96 18.18
CA ARG A 204 11.65 -5.62 17.05
C ARG A 204 13.06 -6.16 17.23
N ARG A 205 13.77 -6.37 16.11
CA ARG A 205 15.16 -6.91 16.04
C ARG A 205 15.34 -8.35 16.52
N ASN A 206 14.25 -9.11 16.70
CA ASN A 206 14.26 -10.53 17.02
C ASN A 206 14.10 -11.44 15.78
N GLY A 207 14.15 -10.88 14.56
CA GLY A 207 14.02 -11.63 13.31
C GLY A 207 12.59 -11.98 12.91
N LEU A 208 11.57 -11.60 13.72
CA LEU A 208 10.17 -11.99 13.53
C LEU A 208 9.62 -11.50 12.18
N ALA A 209 9.86 -10.23 11.82
CA ALA A 209 9.44 -9.68 10.52
C ALA A 209 9.99 -10.49 9.35
N ALA A 210 11.26 -10.94 9.41
CA ALA A 210 11.85 -11.76 8.36
C ALA A 210 11.20 -13.15 8.28
N SER A 211 10.85 -13.75 9.40
CA SER A 211 10.15 -15.05 9.43
C SER A 211 8.72 -14.93 8.91
N ALA A 212 7.95 -13.91 9.33
CA ALA A 212 6.59 -13.67 8.86
C ALA A 212 6.56 -13.37 7.34
N ALA A 213 7.43 -12.47 6.87
CA ALA A 213 7.55 -12.14 5.46
C ALA A 213 7.99 -13.34 4.61
N SER A 214 8.92 -14.17 5.13
CA SER A 214 9.34 -15.39 4.44
C SER A 214 8.19 -16.36 4.25
N ALA A 215 7.34 -16.55 5.25
CA ALA A 215 6.15 -17.39 5.13
C ALA A 215 5.15 -16.83 4.11
N LEU A 216 4.94 -15.52 4.11
CA LEU A 216 4.06 -14.85 3.15
C LEU A 216 4.60 -15.00 1.71
N ILE A 217 5.89 -14.75 1.49
CA ILE A 217 6.53 -14.89 0.17
C ILE A 217 6.41 -16.32 -0.34
N LEU A 218 6.72 -17.33 0.50
CA LEU A 218 6.59 -18.75 0.14
C LEU A 218 5.15 -19.11 -0.26
N GLU A 219 4.16 -18.62 0.48
CA GLU A 219 2.75 -18.85 0.14
C GLU A 219 2.36 -18.15 -1.18
N CYS A 220 2.83 -16.93 -1.42
CA CYS A 220 2.61 -16.24 -2.69
C CYS A 220 3.19 -17.04 -3.87
N LEU A 221 4.43 -17.51 -3.75
CA LEU A 221 5.07 -18.32 -4.79
C LEU A 221 4.30 -19.62 -5.05
N ASN A 222 3.80 -20.26 -3.98
CA ASN A 222 2.99 -21.47 -4.08
C ASN A 222 1.65 -21.23 -4.80
N CYS A 223 1.08 -20.03 -4.65
CA CYS A 223 -0.15 -19.60 -5.31
C CYS A 223 0.09 -18.99 -6.70
N GLY A 224 1.33 -18.90 -7.18
CA GLY A 224 1.66 -18.25 -8.45
C GLY A 224 1.53 -16.73 -8.43
N LEU A 225 1.69 -16.11 -7.26
CA LEU A 225 1.55 -14.68 -7.04
C LEU A 225 2.92 -14.03 -6.81
N TYR A 226 3.10 -12.81 -7.32
CA TYR A 226 4.28 -12.02 -7.01
C TYR A 226 4.06 -11.18 -5.75
N PRO A 227 4.91 -11.33 -4.70
CA PRO A 227 4.84 -10.51 -3.50
C PRO A 227 5.62 -9.20 -3.71
N SER A 228 4.97 -8.13 -4.17
CA SER A 228 5.59 -6.83 -4.38
C SER A 228 5.84 -6.12 -3.06
N TRP A 229 6.80 -5.21 -3.04
CA TRP A 229 7.19 -4.47 -1.85
C TRP A 229 7.49 -3.01 -2.19
N ASP A 230 6.86 -2.10 -1.47
CA ASP A 230 7.21 -0.70 -1.37
C ASP A 230 7.70 -0.39 0.05
N ALA A 231 8.92 0.13 0.19
CA ALA A 231 9.53 0.29 1.50
C ALA A 231 9.33 1.70 2.05
N HIS A 232 8.76 1.78 3.25
CA HIS A 232 8.55 3.06 3.96
C HIS A 232 9.86 3.74 4.36
N ASN A 233 10.93 2.98 4.65
CA ASN A 233 12.21 3.50 5.12
C ASN A 233 13.37 2.55 4.79
N LYS A 234 14.61 2.99 5.04
CA LYS A 234 15.82 2.20 4.77
C LYS A 234 15.92 0.89 5.57
N ALA A 235 15.30 0.80 6.73
CA ALA A 235 15.26 -0.47 7.49
C ALA A 235 14.35 -1.49 6.78
N SER A 236 13.25 -1.04 6.19
CA SER A 236 12.38 -1.85 5.34
C SER A 236 13.10 -2.30 4.07
N VAL A 237 13.89 -1.43 3.42
CA VAL A 237 14.74 -1.80 2.27
C VAL A 237 15.72 -2.92 2.67
N ALA A 238 16.44 -2.77 3.78
CA ALA A 238 17.40 -3.79 4.25
C ALA A 238 16.73 -5.13 4.56
N LEU A 239 15.49 -5.12 5.05
CA LEU A 239 14.70 -6.33 5.24
C LEU A 239 14.32 -6.96 3.91
N ALA A 240 13.85 -6.17 2.94
CA ALA A 240 13.52 -6.65 1.60
C ALA A 240 14.76 -7.29 0.93
N GLU A 241 15.91 -6.64 0.94
CA GLU A 241 17.16 -7.17 0.38
C GLU A 241 17.61 -8.46 1.06
N LYS A 242 17.45 -8.58 2.39
CA LYS A 242 17.71 -9.83 3.12
C LYS A 242 16.85 -10.98 2.61
N LEU A 243 15.63 -10.72 2.13
CA LEU A 243 14.68 -11.72 1.62
C LEU A 243 14.87 -12.05 0.13
N GLY A 244 15.70 -11.30 -0.59
CA GLY A 244 16.04 -11.55 -1.98
C GLY A 244 15.61 -10.47 -2.97
N TYR A 245 14.98 -9.40 -2.50
CA TYR A 245 14.64 -8.26 -3.36
C TYR A 245 15.86 -7.39 -3.65
N SER A 246 15.73 -6.54 -4.67
CA SER A 246 16.70 -5.50 -5.01
C SER A 246 16.05 -4.12 -4.89
N PHE A 247 16.77 -3.18 -4.27
CA PHE A 247 16.37 -1.77 -4.25
C PHE A 247 16.33 -1.20 -5.68
N SER A 248 15.35 -0.33 -5.97
CA SER A 248 15.23 0.37 -7.24
C SER A 248 15.65 1.83 -7.13
N HIS A 249 14.82 2.67 -6.55
CA HIS A 249 15.04 4.11 -6.43
C HIS A 249 14.24 4.70 -5.26
N GLU A 250 14.64 5.91 -4.86
CA GLU A 250 13.87 6.74 -3.94
C GLU A 250 12.84 7.57 -4.74
N TYR A 251 11.65 7.79 -4.18
CA TYR A 251 10.64 8.63 -4.79
C TYR A 251 9.91 9.48 -3.75
N LEU A 252 9.39 10.62 -4.21
CA LEU A 252 8.73 11.61 -3.38
C LEU A 252 7.27 11.24 -3.14
N VAL A 253 6.83 11.44 -1.90
CA VAL A 253 5.41 11.38 -1.52
C VAL A 253 5.07 12.52 -0.56
N TYR A 254 3.77 12.80 -0.40
CA TYR A 254 3.24 13.73 0.57
C TYR A 254 2.26 13.04 1.51
N GLU A 255 2.58 13.04 2.81
CA GLU A 255 1.64 12.61 3.84
C GLU A 255 0.68 13.76 4.16
N VAL A 256 -0.60 13.54 3.93
CA VAL A 256 -1.67 14.52 4.11
C VAL A 256 -2.64 14.01 5.15
N LYS A 257 -2.89 14.80 6.20
CA LYS A 257 -3.92 14.52 7.20
C LYS A 257 -5.15 15.36 6.89
N ASN A 258 -6.23 14.71 6.53
CA ASN A 258 -7.53 15.34 6.31
C ASN A 258 -8.27 15.44 7.66
N ASN A 259 -7.89 16.38 8.50
CA ASN A 259 -8.69 16.67 9.70
C ASN A 259 -9.97 17.40 9.28
N LEU A 260 -11.06 16.67 9.09
CA LEU A 260 -12.42 17.25 8.94
C LEU A 260 -12.80 18.21 10.10
N ALA A 261 -12.13 18.10 11.25
CA ALA A 261 -12.33 19.01 12.39
C ALA A 261 -11.85 20.45 12.12
N ASP A 262 -10.85 20.66 11.26
CA ASP A 262 -10.30 21.99 10.97
C ASP A 262 -11.13 22.77 9.93
N LEU A 263 -11.98 22.09 9.16
CA LEU A 263 -12.91 22.75 8.21
C LEU A 263 -14.16 23.35 8.89
N LEU A 264 -14.43 22.96 10.13
CA LEU A 264 -15.57 23.47 10.91
C LEU A 264 -15.22 24.63 11.86
N THR A 265 -13.94 25.06 11.91
CA THR A 265 -13.47 26.09 12.85
C THR A 265 -12.93 27.36 12.19
N THR A 266 -13.12 27.54 10.88
CA THR A 266 -12.81 28.85 10.27
C THR A 266 -14.07 29.75 10.32
N PRO A 267 -13.99 30.91 11.00
CA PRO A 267 -15.12 31.83 11.23
C PRO A 267 -15.60 32.50 9.96
#